data_874d5193817b3a1075bcbb23c388228c
#
_entry.id   874d5193817b3a1075bcbb23c388228c
#
_cell.length_a   1.000
_cell.length_b   1.000
_cell.length_c   1.000
_cell.angle_alpha   90.00
_cell.angle_beta   90.00
_cell.angle_gamma   90.00
#
_symmetry.space_group_name_H-M   'P 1'
#
loop_
_entity.id
_entity.type
_entity.pdbx_description
1 polymer ?
#
loop_
_entity_poly.entity_id
_entity_poly.type
_entity_poly.pdbx_seq_one_letter_code
_entity_poly.pdbx_strand_id
1 'polypeptide(L)'
;MRTVKLSVLFLLCGFVVLINGCVSEQQYKDLKVQNDTQQKRIAELESEVQTAKVRLEQLKRQLETAEGRGGIEVSALQQKIAALEEDLGKKKELISSMQQQLLYGGASLPVELSTMLEDFAKDKEMVEYDSSRGIVRFKSDLLFEAGSDIVAPAAAEVVKSLCKILNSEEGKKFDVIIVGHTDDIRIGKPETRAKHPTNWHLSAHRAISVLDIMSNSDVSEERMSVRGFGEFRPISPNMPNKKGNPQNRRVEIYIVPKGI
;
A
#
# COMPACT_ATOMS: atom_id res chain seq x y z
N MET A 1 46.28 -5.36 39.41
CA MET A 1 45.98 -6.08 38.13
C MET A 1 44.49 -6.41 37.92
N ARG A 2 43.63 -6.59 38.90
CA ARG A 2 42.19 -6.87 38.75
C ARG A 2 41.36 -5.62 38.32
N THR A 3 41.69 -4.45 38.81
CA THR A 3 40.98 -3.19 38.50
C THR A 3 41.19 -2.67 37.06
N VAL A 4 42.37 -2.90 36.47
CA VAL A 4 42.67 -2.51 35.09
C VAL A 4 41.92 -3.39 34.08
N LYS A 5 41.73 -4.71 34.39
CA LYS A 5 40.94 -5.60 33.51
C LYS A 5 39.46 -5.24 33.48
N LEU A 6 38.90 -4.74 34.60
CA LEU A 6 37.49 -4.33 34.66
C LEU A 6 37.23 -3.04 33.88
N SER A 7 38.17 -2.08 33.93
CA SER A 7 38.06 -0.80 33.18
C SER A 7 38.17 -1.02 31.67
N VAL A 8 39.05 -1.94 31.22
CA VAL A 8 39.18 -2.27 29.79
C VAL A 8 37.94 -3.02 29.28
N LEU A 9 37.32 -3.88 30.11
CA LEU A 9 36.08 -4.57 29.74
C LEU A 9 34.90 -3.59 29.61
N PHE A 10 34.81 -2.59 30.50
CA PHE A 10 33.76 -1.53 30.39
C PHE A 10 33.98 -0.64 29.21
N LEU A 11 35.22 -0.29 28.83
CA LEU A 11 35.55 0.51 27.63
C LEU A 11 35.27 -0.30 26.36
N LEU A 12 35.52 -1.62 26.32
CA LEU A 12 35.18 -2.47 25.18
C LEU A 12 33.66 -2.66 25.04
N CYS A 13 32.89 -2.85 26.12
CA CYS A 13 31.44 -2.89 26.08
C CYS A 13 30.82 -1.54 25.63
N GLY A 14 31.36 -0.40 26.08
CA GLY A 14 30.91 0.93 25.64
C GLY A 14 31.17 1.17 24.15
N PHE A 15 32.25 0.63 23.60
CA PHE A 15 32.57 0.77 22.18
C PHE A 15 31.72 -0.11 21.27
N VAL A 16 31.30 -1.29 21.74
CA VAL A 16 30.40 -2.18 20.98
C VAL A 16 28.97 -1.63 20.90
N VAL A 17 28.49 -0.89 21.92
CA VAL A 17 27.15 -0.26 21.92
C VAL A 17 27.06 0.92 20.96
N LEU A 18 28.19 1.58 20.64
CA LEU A 18 28.24 2.71 19.71
C LEU A 18 28.22 2.29 18.21
N ILE A 19 28.41 0.99 17.92
CA ILE A 19 28.48 0.52 16.52
C ILE A 19 27.13 0.01 16.00
N ASN A 20 26.14 -0.19 16.85
CA ASN A 20 24.85 -0.81 16.47
C ASN A 20 23.70 0.17 16.22
N GLY A 21 23.94 1.47 15.98
CA GLY A 21 22.90 2.48 15.87
C GLY A 21 22.99 3.50 14.74
N CYS A 22 23.92 3.35 13.80
CA CYS A 22 24.01 4.30 12.68
C CYS A 22 23.76 3.61 11.34
N VAL A 23 22.61 3.89 10.74
CA VAL A 23 22.52 3.91 9.26
C VAL A 23 23.71 4.76 8.81
N SER A 24 24.61 4.22 7.99
CA SER A 24 25.80 4.98 7.61
C SER A 24 25.32 6.25 6.89
N GLU A 25 25.96 7.39 7.17
CA GLU A 25 25.62 8.68 6.53
C GLU A 25 25.61 8.55 5.01
N GLN A 26 26.36 7.62 4.47
CA GLN A 26 26.38 7.28 3.05
C GLN A 26 25.07 6.62 2.60
N GLN A 27 24.58 5.65 3.35
CA GLN A 27 23.29 4.99 3.02
C GLN A 27 22.13 5.96 3.08
N TYR A 28 22.12 6.88 4.05
CA TYR A 28 21.11 7.94 4.11
C TYR A 28 21.19 8.90 2.90
N LYS A 29 22.37 9.30 2.49
CA LYS A 29 22.59 10.15 1.31
C LYS A 29 22.15 9.43 0.04
N ASP A 30 22.52 8.18 -0.12
CA ASP A 30 22.16 7.37 -1.28
C ASP A 30 20.64 7.17 -1.38
N LEU A 31 19.98 6.87 -0.26
CA LEU A 31 18.51 6.73 -0.19
C LEU A 31 17.82 8.06 -0.50
N LYS A 32 18.34 9.19 0.01
CA LYS A 32 17.82 10.52 -0.30
C LYS A 32 17.92 10.85 -1.78
N VAL A 33 19.09 10.60 -2.40
CA VAL A 33 19.29 10.80 -3.85
C VAL A 33 18.34 9.91 -4.66
N GLN A 34 18.14 8.66 -4.25
CA GLN A 34 17.21 7.76 -4.91
C GLN A 34 15.76 8.27 -4.79
N ASN A 35 15.35 8.71 -3.61
CA ASN A 35 14.02 9.27 -3.36
C ASN A 35 13.79 10.54 -4.22
N ASP A 36 14.74 11.49 -4.22
CA ASP A 36 14.66 12.71 -5.02
C ASP A 36 14.59 12.39 -6.53
N THR A 37 15.31 11.35 -6.97
CA THR A 37 15.28 10.90 -8.38
C THR A 37 13.92 10.31 -8.74
N GLN A 38 13.34 9.49 -7.87
CA GLN A 38 12.01 8.92 -8.07
C GLN A 38 10.93 10.00 -8.07
N GLN A 39 11.01 10.98 -7.16
CA GLN A 39 10.07 12.11 -7.13
C GLN A 39 10.13 12.94 -8.43
N LYS A 40 11.33 13.22 -8.94
CA LYS A 40 11.50 13.91 -10.22
C LYS A 40 10.89 13.11 -11.37
N ARG A 41 11.09 11.79 -11.38
CA ARG A 41 10.53 10.93 -12.42
C ARG A 41 8.99 10.86 -12.36
N ILE A 42 8.42 10.84 -11.16
CA ILE A 42 6.96 10.94 -10.99
C ILE A 42 6.43 12.26 -11.55
N ALA A 43 7.04 13.39 -11.21
CA ALA A 43 6.62 14.71 -11.70
C ALA A 43 6.73 14.81 -13.23
N GLU A 44 7.76 14.23 -13.84
CA GLU A 44 7.93 14.14 -15.28
C GLU A 44 6.81 13.32 -15.93
N LEU A 45 6.54 12.11 -15.40
CA LEU A 45 5.45 11.25 -15.89
C LEU A 45 4.06 11.90 -15.72
N GLU A 46 3.83 12.63 -14.63
CA GLU A 46 2.58 13.38 -14.42
C GLU A 46 2.40 14.48 -15.48
N SER A 47 3.49 15.17 -15.84
CA SER A 47 3.50 16.17 -16.92
C SER A 47 3.22 15.53 -18.29
N GLU A 48 3.83 14.37 -18.58
CA GLU A 48 3.55 13.60 -19.79
C GLU A 48 2.08 13.15 -19.86
N VAL A 49 1.53 12.66 -18.76
CA VAL A 49 0.11 12.26 -18.66
C VAL A 49 -0.81 13.45 -18.92
N GLN A 50 -0.47 14.63 -18.39
CA GLN A 50 -1.28 15.83 -18.63
C GLN A 50 -1.23 16.25 -20.11
N THR A 51 -0.06 16.21 -20.72
CA THR A 51 0.10 16.50 -22.16
C THR A 51 -0.67 15.51 -23.03
N ALA A 52 -0.58 14.22 -22.70
CA ALA A 52 -1.30 13.16 -23.41
C ALA A 52 -2.83 13.30 -23.27
N LYS A 53 -3.34 13.72 -22.09
CA LYS A 53 -4.77 14.02 -21.91
C LYS A 53 -5.25 15.15 -22.83
N VAL A 54 -4.50 16.24 -22.91
CA VAL A 54 -4.85 17.37 -23.81
C VAL A 54 -4.89 16.89 -25.28
N ARG A 55 -3.91 16.08 -25.68
CA ARG A 55 -3.86 15.51 -27.02
C ARG A 55 -5.02 14.56 -27.31
N LEU A 56 -5.42 13.75 -26.33
CA LEU A 56 -6.57 12.87 -26.43
C LEU A 56 -7.86 13.66 -26.66
N GLU A 57 -8.07 14.73 -25.91
CA GLU A 57 -9.22 15.61 -26.09
C GLU A 57 -9.25 16.27 -27.48
N GLN A 58 -8.08 16.67 -27.99
CA GLN A 58 -7.98 17.21 -29.35
C GLN A 58 -8.35 16.17 -30.41
N LEU A 59 -7.87 14.93 -30.27
CA LEU A 59 -8.19 13.84 -31.19
C LEU A 59 -9.67 13.47 -31.14
N LYS A 60 -10.30 13.46 -29.95
CA LYS A 60 -11.75 13.22 -29.81
C LYS A 60 -12.58 14.29 -30.52
N ARG A 61 -12.23 15.57 -30.41
CA ARG A 61 -12.86 16.65 -31.13
C ARG A 61 -12.68 16.54 -32.67
N GLN A 62 -11.49 16.13 -33.12
CA GLN A 62 -11.24 15.86 -34.52
C GLN A 62 -12.08 14.71 -35.06
N LEU A 63 -12.23 13.63 -34.25
CA LEU A 63 -13.09 12.49 -34.59
C LEU A 63 -14.55 12.94 -34.72
N GLU A 64 -15.05 13.71 -33.76
CA GLU A 64 -16.42 14.26 -33.77
C GLU A 64 -16.71 15.10 -35.04
N THR A 65 -15.71 15.88 -35.47
CA THR A 65 -15.84 16.68 -36.71
C THR A 65 -15.68 15.84 -37.99
N ALA A 66 -14.97 14.70 -37.93
CA ALA A 66 -14.75 13.80 -39.06
C ALA A 66 -15.87 12.77 -39.24
N GLU A 67 -16.62 12.41 -38.21
CA GLU A 67 -17.72 11.44 -38.26
C GLU A 67 -18.78 11.79 -39.31
N GLY A 68 -18.97 13.09 -39.62
CA GLY A 68 -19.84 13.54 -40.70
C GLY A 68 -19.28 13.33 -42.13
N ARG A 69 -18.01 12.92 -42.30
CA ARG A 69 -17.33 12.80 -43.60
C ARG A 69 -17.05 11.36 -44.02
N GLY A 70 -17.13 10.39 -43.09
CA GLY A 70 -17.00 8.94 -43.30
C GLY A 70 -15.67 8.48 -43.93
N GLY A 71 -15.11 7.38 -43.51
CA GLY A 71 -14.02 6.75 -44.22
C GLY A 71 -12.77 6.40 -43.39
N ILE A 72 -11.64 6.20 -44.07
CA ILE A 72 -10.35 5.77 -43.56
C ILE A 72 -9.82 6.70 -42.45
N GLU A 73 -10.12 7.98 -42.51
CA GLU A 73 -9.69 9.00 -41.53
C GLU A 73 -10.30 8.77 -40.14
N VAL A 74 -11.58 8.42 -40.07
CA VAL A 74 -12.30 8.10 -38.82
C VAL A 74 -11.67 6.87 -38.14
N SER A 75 -11.41 5.80 -38.92
CA SER A 75 -10.77 4.59 -38.43
C SER A 75 -9.36 4.87 -37.89
N ALA A 76 -8.56 5.68 -38.59
CA ALA A 76 -7.21 6.04 -38.15
C ALA A 76 -7.23 6.88 -36.86
N LEU A 77 -8.19 7.79 -36.69
CA LEU A 77 -8.36 8.57 -35.48
C LEU A 77 -8.79 7.69 -34.29
N GLN A 78 -9.71 6.75 -34.50
CA GLN A 78 -10.13 5.77 -33.48
C GLN A 78 -8.96 4.92 -33.01
N GLN A 79 -8.12 4.42 -33.91
CA GLN A 79 -6.92 3.67 -33.55
C GLN A 79 -5.92 4.51 -32.73
N LYS A 80 -5.71 5.78 -33.11
CA LYS A 80 -4.83 6.68 -32.35
C LYS A 80 -5.38 6.98 -30.96
N ILE A 81 -6.68 7.16 -30.84
CA ILE A 81 -7.35 7.37 -29.55
C ILE A 81 -7.17 6.15 -28.66
N ALA A 82 -7.45 4.94 -29.17
CA ALA A 82 -7.30 3.70 -28.41
C ALA A 82 -5.86 3.48 -27.93
N ALA A 83 -4.87 3.68 -28.81
CA ALA A 83 -3.46 3.56 -28.44
C ALA A 83 -3.04 4.59 -27.36
N LEU A 84 -3.54 5.81 -27.45
CA LEU A 84 -3.22 6.85 -26.46
C LEU A 84 -3.91 6.60 -25.11
N GLU A 85 -5.12 6.05 -25.10
CA GLU A 85 -5.84 5.65 -23.89
C GLU A 85 -5.12 4.48 -23.19
N GLU A 86 -4.60 3.50 -23.94
CA GLU A 86 -3.78 2.41 -23.40
C GLU A 86 -2.47 2.94 -22.77
N ASP A 87 -1.74 3.81 -23.47
CA ASP A 87 -0.50 4.41 -22.95
C ASP A 87 -0.76 5.24 -21.69
N LEU A 88 -1.84 6.03 -21.66
CA LEU A 88 -2.27 6.75 -20.46
C LEU A 88 -2.57 5.81 -19.29
N GLY A 89 -3.20 4.67 -19.55
CA GLY A 89 -3.45 3.64 -18.55
C GLY A 89 -2.15 3.13 -17.92
N LYS A 90 -1.20 2.71 -18.76
CA LYS A 90 0.11 2.21 -18.33
C LYS A 90 0.91 3.25 -17.54
N LYS A 91 0.93 4.51 -17.99
CA LYS A 91 1.63 5.59 -17.27
C LYS A 91 1.02 5.89 -15.90
N LYS A 92 -0.31 5.89 -15.79
CA LYS A 92 -0.99 6.09 -14.49
C LYS A 92 -0.67 4.94 -13.52
N GLU A 93 -0.64 3.71 -14.00
CA GLU A 93 -0.28 2.55 -13.19
C GLU A 93 1.17 2.63 -12.72
N LEU A 94 2.10 3.02 -13.60
CA LEU A 94 3.50 3.23 -13.25
C LEU A 94 3.66 4.34 -12.18
N ILE A 95 2.99 5.49 -12.35
CA ILE A 95 3.02 6.57 -11.36
C ILE A 95 2.50 6.06 -10.01
N SER A 96 1.38 5.34 -10.02
CA SER A 96 0.80 4.78 -8.78
C SER A 96 1.77 3.83 -8.08
N SER A 97 2.43 2.95 -8.83
CA SER A 97 3.43 2.03 -8.27
C SER A 97 4.65 2.76 -7.71
N MET A 98 5.16 3.76 -8.41
CA MET A 98 6.29 4.57 -7.94
C MET A 98 5.93 5.40 -6.69
N GLN A 99 4.74 6.01 -6.66
CA GLN A 99 4.26 6.73 -5.48
C GLN A 99 4.12 5.81 -4.27
N GLN A 100 3.65 4.57 -4.47
CA GLN A 100 3.57 3.57 -3.40
C GLN A 100 4.98 3.16 -2.92
N GLN A 101 5.93 2.97 -3.82
CA GLN A 101 7.32 2.70 -3.45
C GLN A 101 7.92 3.82 -2.59
N LEU A 102 7.65 5.08 -2.93
CA LEU A 102 8.11 6.22 -2.13
C LEU A 102 7.43 6.30 -0.76
N LEU A 103 6.13 5.99 -0.70
CA LEU A 103 5.35 6.11 0.55
C LEU A 103 5.59 4.95 1.52
N TYR A 104 5.94 3.79 1.02
CA TYR A 104 6.00 2.54 1.78
C TYR A 104 7.34 1.81 1.68
N GLY A 105 8.35 2.44 1.05
CA GLY A 105 9.70 1.91 0.99
C GLY A 105 9.80 0.56 0.29
N GLY A 106 9.28 0.45 -0.94
CA GLY A 106 9.19 -0.80 -1.71
C GLY A 106 10.52 -1.51 -1.97
N ALA A 107 11.11 -2.09 -0.93
CA ALA A 107 12.13 -3.10 -1.07
C ALA A 107 11.44 -4.44 -1.32
N SER A 108 11.85 -5.18 -2.34
CA SER A 108 11.40 -6.55 -2.51
C SER A 108 11.75 -7.33 -1.24
N LEU A 109 10.77 -8.05 -0.68
CA LEU A 109 11.01 -8.89 0.48
C LEU A 109 12.00 -10.01 0.12
N PRO A 110 12.77 -10.53 1.08
CA PRO A 110 13.58 -11.72 0.89
C PRO A 110 12.75 -12.87 0.33
N VAL A 111 13.34 -13.67 -0.55
CA VAL A 111 12.64 -14.78 -1.22
C VAL A 111 11.93 -15.70 -0.24
N GLU A 112 12.60 -16.03 0.89
CA GLU A 112 12.03 -16.88 1.93
C GLU A 112 10.76 -16.30 2.54
N LEU A 113 10.77 -15.01 2.91
CA LEU A 113 9.60 -14.33 3.47
C LEU A 113 8.49 -14.20 2.43
N SER A 114 8.83 -13.87 1.18
CA SER A 114 7.86 -13.78 0.07
C SER A 114 7.18 -15.12 -0.19
N THR A 115 7.94 -16.23 -0.21
CA THR A 115 7.40 -17.58 -0.38
C THR A 115 6.44 -17.95 0.77
N MET A 116 6.79 -17.63 2.02
CA MET A 116 5.92 -17.88 3.17
C MET A 116 4.59 -17.10 3.06
N LEU A 117 4.63 -15.88 2.54
CA LEU A 117 3.43 -15.04 2.34
C LEU A 117 2.60 -15.50 1.13
N GLU A 118 3.24 -15.99 0.06
CA GLU A 118 2.56 -16.61 -1.09
C GLU A 118 1.82 -17.88 -0.67
N ASP A 119 2.48 -18.78 0.04
CA ASP A 119 1.87 -20.01 0.57
C ASP A 119 0.75 -19.69 1.57
N PHE A 120 0.92 -18.65 2.39
CA PHE A 120 -0.12 -18.17 3.30
C PHE A 120 -1.37 -17.70 2.55
N ALA A 121 -1.22 -17.00 1.44
CA ALA A 121 -2.35 -16.43 0.68
C ALA A 121 -3.03 -17.45 -0.24
N LYS A 122 -2.31 -18.49 -0.69
CA LYS A 122 -2.67 -19.39 -1.80
C LYS A 122 -4.07 -19.98 -1.76
N ASP A 123 -4.55 -20.41 -0.59
CA ASP A 123 -5.83 -21.11 -0.45
C ASP A 123 -6.87 -20.30 0.36
N LYS A 124 -6.67 -19.00 0.47
CA LYS A 124 -7.53 -18.13 1.28
C LYS A 124 -8.25 -17.10 0.42
N GLU A 125 -9.55 -17.29 0.20
CA GLU A 125 -10.36 -16.36 -0.60
C GLU A 125 -10.32 -14.90 -0.09
N MET A 126 -10.13 -14.72 1.22
CA MET A 126 -10.11 -13.39 1.85
C MET A 126 -8.77 -12.67 1.73
N VAL A 127 -7.70 -13.35 1.27
CA VAL A 127 -6.33 -12.81 1.27
C VAL A 127 -5.76 -12.83 -0.13
N GLU A 128 -5.12 -11.73 -0.52
CA GLU A 128 -4.30 -11.63 -1.73
C GLU A 128 -2.90 -11.14 -1.32
N TYR A 129 -1.86 -11.70 -1.93
CA TYR A 129 -0.48 -11.24 -1.72
C TYR A 129 0.09 -10.67 -3.01
N ASP A 130 0.58 -9.43 -2.93
CA ASP A 130 1.31 -8.75 -4.00
C ASP A 130 2.81 -8.84 -3.68
N SER A 131 3.48 -9.84 -4.25
CA SER A 131 4.91 -10.08 -4.02
C SER A 131 5.80 -8.96 -4.56
N SER A 132 5.34 -8.25 -5.59
CA SER A 132 6.08 -7.13 -6.17
C SER A 132 6.18 -5.93 -5.23
N ARG A 133 5.24 -5.81 -4.30
CA ARG A 133 5.12 -4.68 -3.36
C ARG A 133 5.27 -5.06 -1.89
N GLY A 134 5.32 -6.35 -1.58
CA GLY A 134 5.32 -6.83 -0.19
C GLY A 134 4.03 -6.51 0.56
N ILE A 135 2.87 -6.60 -0.12
CA ILE A 135 1.56 -6.22 0.43
C ILE A 135 0.68 -7.45 0.59
N VAL A 136 0.21 -7.68 1.79
CA VAL A 136 -0.88 -8.63 2.07
C VAL A 136 -2.19 -7.87 2.14
N ARG A 137 -3.13 -8.17 1.25
CA ARG A 137 -4.44 -7.51 1.16
C ARG A 137 -5.54 -8.43 1.67
N PHE A 138 -6.36 -7.90 2.59
CA PHE A 138 -7.56 -8.56 3.09
C PHE A 138 -8.82 -7.90 2.51
N LYS A 139 -9.75 -8.68 2.00
CA LYS A 139 -11.07 -8.20 1.58
C LYS A 139 -11.90 -7.85 2.81
N SER A 140 -12.28 -6.56 2.97
CA SER A 140 -12.99 -6.08 4.16
C SER A 140 -14.33 -6.79 4.41
N ASP A 141 -15.04 -7.19 3.36
CA ASP A 141 -16.35 -7.82 3.50
C ASP A 141 -16.26 -9.23 4.11
N LEU A 142 -15.08 -9.85 4.06
CA LEU A 142 -14.80 -11.13 4.73
C LEU A 142 -14.10 -10.92 6.08
N LEU A 143 -13.51 -9.74 6.31
CA LEU A 143 -12.80 -9.41 7.53
C LEU A 143 -13.71 -8.79 8.59
N PHE A 144 -14.70 -7.96 8.18
CA PHE A 144 -15.58 -7.22 9.07
C PHE A 144 -17.04 -7.37 8.65
N GLU A 145 -17.94 -7.21 9.61
CA GLU A 145 -19.36 -7.00 9.31
C GLU A 145 -19.59 -5.64 8.64
N ALA A 146 -20.69 -5.54 7.89
CA ALA A 146 -21.04 -4.33 7.14
C ALA A 146 -21.18 -3.10 8.06
N GLY A 147 -20.34 -2.08 7.84
CA GLY A 147 -20.31 -0.85 8.63
C GLY A 147 -19.66 -1.00 10.02
N SER A 148 -19.05 -2.15 10.31
CA SER A 148 -18.36 -2.43 11.57
C SER A 148 -16.84 -2.39 11.40
N ASP A 149 -16.15 -2.20 12.51
CA ASP A 149 -14.71 -2.36 12.71
C ASP A 149 -14.38 -3.61 13.53
N ILE A 150 -15.39 -4.39 13.93
CA ILE A 150 -15.21 -5.64 14.67
C ILE A 150 -14.81 -6.73 13.67
N VAL A 151 -13.66 -7.34 13.92
CA VAL A 151 -13.13 -8.44 13.08
C VAL A 151 -13.91 -9.72 13.37
N ALA A 152 -14.37 -10.40 12.32
CA ALA A 152 -15.03 -11.68 12.44
C ALA A 152 -14.10 -12.76 13.03
N PRO A 153 -14.59 -13.68 13.89
CA PRO A 153 -13.73 -14.67 14.55
C PRO A 153 -12.89 -15.52 13.58
N ALA A 154 -13.49 -15.96 12.47
CA ALA A 154 -12.78 -16.73 11.45
C ALA A 154 -11.65 -15.92 10.79
N ALA A 155 -11.88 -14.63 10.55
CA ALA A 155 -10.88 -13.74 9.98
C ALA A 155 -9.76 -13.42 10.98
N ALA A 156 -10.07 -13.32 12.27
CA ALA A 156 -9.07 -13.14 13.32
C ALA A 156 -8.05 -14.28 13.32
N GLU A 157 -8.47 -15.53 13.11
CA GLU A 157 -7.55 -16.69 13.01
C GLU A 157 -6.64 -16.60 11.77
N VAL A 158 -7.13 -16.04 10.67
CA VAL A 158 -6.29 -15.80 9.48
C VAL A 158 -5.27 -14.71 9.76
N VAL A 159 -5.64 -13.62 10.44
CA VAL A 159 -4.69 -12.57 10.87
C VAL A 159 -3.64 -13.14 11.83
N LYS A 160 -4.04 -13.96 12.82
CA LYS A 160 -3.10 -14.65 13.72
C LYS A 160 -2.12 -15.56 12.97
N SER A 161 -2.58 -16.20 11.88
CA SER A 161 -1.70 -17.03 11.05
C SER A 161 -0.65 -16.19 10.31
N LEU A 162 -1.01 -14.97 9.86
CA LEU A 162 -0.05 -14.01 9.32
C LEU A 162 0.97 -13.57 10.39
N CYS A 163 0.51 -13.35 11.62
CA CYS A 163 1.40 -12.94 12.72
C CYS A 163 2.52 -13.96 12.98
N LYS A 164 2.28 -15.26 12.79
CA LYS A 164 3.33 -16.28 12.90
C LYS A 164 4.46 -16.06 11.89
N ILE A 165 4.11 -15.64 10.66
CA ILE A 165 5.09 -15.31 9.62
C ILE A 165 5.84 -14.03 9.97
N LEU A 166 5.12 -12.99 10.42
CA LEU A 166 5.72 -11.71 10.81
C LEU A 166 6.63 -11.84 12.06
N ASN A 167 6.43 -12.87 12.88
CA ASN A 167 7.25 -13.19 14.05
C ASN A 167 8.37 -14.21 13.75
N SER A 168 8.51 -14.67 12.50
CA SER A 168 9.67 -15.47 12.09
C SER A 168 10.96 -14.64 12.14
N GLU A 169 12.12 -15.30 12.08
CA GLU A 169 13.42 -14.60 12.06
C GLU A 169 13.55 -13.61 10.90
N GLU A 170 13.00 -13.95 9.73
CA GLU A 170 12.99 -13.06 8.57
C GLU A 170 11.94 -11.95 8.72
N GLY A 171 10.72 -12.28 9.19
CA GLY A 171 9.64 -11.32 9.37
C GLY A 171 9.95 -10.24 10.40
N LYS A 172 10.66 -10.55 11.48
CA LYS A 172 11.08 -9.61 12.53
C LYS A 172 12.01 -8.49 12.04
N LYS A 173 12.62 -8.64 10.88
CA LYS A 173 13.51 -7.63 10.29
C LYS A 173 12.75 -6.47 9.64
N PHE A 174 11.42 -6.56 9.55
CA PHE A 174 10.56 -5.61 8.86
C PHE A 174 9.57 -4.93 9.81
N ASP A 175 9.18 -3.71 9.48
CA ASP A 175 8.06 -3.01 10.09
C ASP A 175 6.76 -3.33 9.33
N VAL A 176 5.62 -3.08 9.97
CA VAL A 176 4.29 -3.42 9.46
C VAL A 176 3.42 -2.17 9.47
N ILE A 177 2.89 -1.79 8.30
CA ILE A 177 1.95 -0.68 8.18
C ILE A 177 0.58 -1.24 7.82
N ILE A 178 -0.40 -1.05 8.69
CA ILE A 178 -1.77 -1.53 8.49
C ILE A 178 -2.60 -0.39 7.93
N VAL A 179 -3.20 -0.59 6.77
CA VAL A 179 -3.85 0.46 6.00
C VAL A 179 -5.30 0.09 5.68
N GLY A 180 -6.24 0.88 6.20
CA GLY A 180 -7.66 0.69 5.94
C GLY A 180 -8.16 1.55 4.78
N HIS A 181 -9.06 0.96 3.98
CA HIS A 181 -9.73 1.61 2.86
C HIS A 181 -11.22 1.31 2.86
N THR A 182 -12.02 2.25 2.36
CA THR A 182 -13.45 2.07 2.08
C THR A 182 -13.73 2.33 0.60
N ASP A 183 -14.93 2.00 0.18
CA ASP A 183 -15.51 2.56 -1.04
C ASP A 183 -16.11 3.96 -0.78
N ASP A 184 -16.83 4.51 -1.78
CA ASP A 184 -17.44 5.83 -1.72
C ASP A 184 -18.88 5.83 -1.15
N ILE A 185 -19.36 4.70 -0.63
CA ILE A 185 -20.67 4.64 0.04
C ILE A 185 -20.60 5.48 1.32
N ARG A 186 -21.54 6.39 1.45
CA ARG A 186 -21.67 7.20 2.67
C ARG A 186 -22.18 6.35 3.83
N ILE A 187 -21.63 6.59 5.03
CA ILE A 187 -22.10 5.95 6.25
C ILE A 187 -23.53 6.45 6.54
N GLY A 188 -24.53 5.58 6.29
CA GLY A 188 -25.94 5.93 6.40
C GLY A 188 -26.55 5.64 7.77
N LYS A 189 -26.21 4.50 8.39
CA LYS A 189 -26.77 4.05 9.67
C LYS A 189 -26.36 4.99 10.83
N PRO A 190 -27.31 5.52 11.63
CA PRO A 190 -26.99 6.42 12.74
C PRO A 190 -26.00 5.83 13.75
N GLU A 191 -26.14 4.55 14.09
CA GLU A 191 -25.27 3.83 15.02
C GLU A 191 -23.83 3.73 14.51
N THR A 192 -23.67 3.39 13.22
CA THR A 192 -22.35 3.36 12.57
C THR A 192 -21.75 4.77 12.52
N ARG A 193 -22.57 5.79 12.20
CA ARG A 193 -22.11 7.18 12.14
C ARG A 193 -21.68 7.73 13.50
N ALA A 194 -22.31 7.30 14.58
CA ALA A 194 -21.93 7.69 15.93
C ALA A 194 -20.52 7.20 16.28
N LYS A 195 -20.14 6.00 15.83
CA LYS A 195 -18.79 5.42 16.05
C LYS A 195 -17.79 5.88 14.98
N HIS A 196 -18.23 5.99 13.74
CA HIS A 196 -17.41 6.29 12.56
C HIS A 196 -18.08 7.43 11.78
N PRO A 197 -17.86 8.70 12.13
CA PRO A 197 -18.53 9.84 11.48
C PRO A 197 -18.31 9.93 9.97
N THR A 198 -17.17 9.45 9.47
CA THR A 198 -16.81 9.45 8.04
C THR A 198 -16.07 8.18 7.65
N ASN A 199 -15.90 7.96 6.35
CA ASN A 199 -15.07 6.88 5.79
C ASN A 199 -13.61 6.95 6.27
N TRP A 200 -13.08 8.12 6.61
CA TRP A 200 -11.77 8.27 7.26
C TRP A 200 -11.73 7.55 8.61
N HIS A 201 -12.71 7.79 9.48
CA HIS A 201 -12.78 7.14 10.79
C HIS A 201 -12.96 5.63 10.64
N LEU A 202 -13.89 5.18 9.79
CA LEU A 202 -14.15 3.75 9.59
C LEU A 202 -12.89 3.02 9.10
N SER A 203 -12.18 3.58 8.12
CA SER A 203 -10.97 2.97 7.59
C SER A 203 -9.85 2.90 8.63
N ALA A 204 -9.66 3.97 9.42
CA ALA A 204 -8.66 4.00 10.48
C ALA A 204 -8.99 3.02 11.62
N HIS A 205 -10.25 2.99 12.08
CA HIS A 205 -10.68 2.07 13.15
C HIS A 205 -10.55 0.61 12.73
N ARG A 206 -10.86 0.27 11.47
CA ARG A 206 -10.63 -1.08 10.93
C ARG A 206 -9.16 -1.47 10.94
N ALA A 207 -8.26 -0.55 10.59
CA ALA A 207 -6.83 -0.78 10.68
C ALA A 207 -6.37 -0.98 12.12
N ILE A 208 -6.91 -0.22 13.09
CA ILE A 208 -6.64 -0.38 14.52
C ILE A 208 -7.12 -1.75 15.02
N SER A 209 -8.34 -2.19 14.65
CA SER A 209 -8.83 -3.50 15.08
C SER A 209 -7.97 -4.68 14.59
N VAL A 210 -7.36 -4.55 13.40
CA VAL A 210 -6.37 -5.52 12.93
C VAL A 210 -5.08 -5.41 13.72
N LEU A 211 -4.60 -4.20 14.01
CA LEU A 211 -3.42 -3.97 14.86
C LEU A 211 -3.61 -4.63 16.23
N ASP A 212 -4.77 -4.48 16.87
CA ASP A 212 -5.05 -5.06 18.18
C ASP A 212 -4.93 -6.60 18.17
N ILE A 213 -5.40 -7.26 17.10
CA ILE A 213 -5.21 -8.71 16.94
C ILE A 213 -3.74 -9.06 16.79
N MET A 214 -2.99 -8.25 16.02
CA MET A 214 -1.57 -8.49 15.77
C MET A 214 -0.74 -8.26 17.04
N SER A 215 -1.04 -7.22 17.82
CA SER A 215 -0.42 -6.97 19.13
C SER A 215 -0.70 -8.11 20.11
N ASN A 216 -1.96 -8.58 20.20
CA ASN A 216 -2.35 -9.74 20.99
C ASN A 216 -1.77 -11.08 20.48
N SER A 217 -1.10 -11.07 19.32
CA SER A 217 -0.42 -12.22 18.70
C SER A 217 1.10 -12.04 18.64
N ASP A 218 1.65 -11.30 19.61
CA ASP A 218 3.09 -11.10 19.85
C ASP A 218 3.82 -10.34 18.72
N VAL A 219 3.13 -9.63 17.84
CA VAL A 219 3.78 -8.66 16.93
C VAL A 219 4.11 -7.40 17.72
N SER A 220 5.38 -7.03 17.81
CA SER A 220 5.82 -5.85 18.58
C SER A 220 5.16 -4.57 18.09
N GLU A 221 4.56 -3.79 19.00
CA GLU A 221 3.90 -2.52 18.72
C GLU A 221 4.85 -1.48 18.12
N GLU A 222 6.12 -1.51 18.51
CA GLU A 222 7.16 -0.62 17.97
C GLU A 222 7.38 -0.81 16.46
N ARG A 223 6.97 -1.96 15.91
CA ARG A 223 7.07 -2.30 14.49
C ARG A 223 5.80 -1.98 13.72
N MET A 224 4.74 -1.58 14.40
CA MET A 224 3.44 -1.42 13.78
C MET A 224 3.03 0.05 13.69
N SER A 225 2.37 0.38 12.59
CA SER A 225 1.69 1.67 12.44
C SER A 225 0.38 1.49 11.67
N VAL A 226 -0.55 2.43 11.85
CA VAL A 226 -1.84 2.42 11.17
C VAL A 226 -2.05 3.64 10.30
N ARG A 227 -2.74 3.45 9.18
CA ARG A 227 -3.21 4.52 8.29
C ARG A 227 -4.64 4.25 7.86
N GLY A 228 -5.43 5.29 7.67
CA GLY A 228 -6.77 5.20 7.09
C GLY A 228 -6.88 6.16 5.92
N PHE A 229 -7.27 5.68 4.75
CA PHE A 229 -7.41 6.53 3.55
C PHE A 229 -8.86 6.78 3.16
N GLY A 230 -9.83 6.22 3.88
CA GLY A 230 -11.24 6.34 3.51
C GLY A 230 -11.46 5.86 2.07
N GLU A 231 -12.24 6.63 1.30
CA GLU A 231 -12.60 6.36 -0.09
C GLU A 231 -11.57 6.87 -1.13
N PHE A 232 -10.48 7.53 -0.69
CA PHE A 232 -9.63 8.34 -1.57
C PHE A 232 -8.47 7.58 -2.24
N ARG A 233 -8.37 6.27 -2.02
CA ARG A 233 -7.37 5.39 -2.65
C ARG A 233 -8.03 4.15 -3.26
N PRO A 234 -8.94 4.31 -4.24
CA PRO A 234 -9.59 3.18 -4.88
C PRO A 234 -8.60 2.41 -5.77
N ILE A 235 -8.70 1.07 -5.76
CA ILE A 235 -7.97 0.18 -6.68
C ILE A 235 -8.81 -0.19 -7.90
N SER A 236 -10.12 0.05 -7.83
CA SER A 236 -11.07 -0.19 -8.91
C SER A 236 -12.10 0.95 -8.95
N PRO A 237 -12.63 1.32 -10.12
CA PRO A 237 -13.65 2.36 -10.22
C PRO A 237 -14.86 2.02 -9.35
N ASN A 238 -15.35 3.00 -8.58
CA ASN A 238 -16.63 2.86 -7.87
C ASN A 238 -17.78 2.92 -8.87
N MET A 239 -18.88 2.23 -8.54
CA MET A 239 -20.10 2.30 -9.34
C MET A 239 -20.71 3.71 -9.30
N PRO A 240 -21.40 4.16 -10.38
CA PRO A 240 -22.04 5.47 -10.42
C PRO A 240 -22.99 5.71 -9.23
N ASN A 241 -23.20 6.98 -8.89
CA ASN A 241 -24.11 7.42 -7.82
C ASN A 241 -23.72 6.92 -6.43
N LYS A 242 -22.43 6.79 -6.14
CA LYS A 242 -21.89 6.36 -4.85
C LYS A 242 -22.44 5.00 -4.38
N LYS A 243 -22.53 4.07 -5.30
CA LYS A 243 -22.92 2.68 -5.01
C LYS A 243 -21.74 1.80 -4.57
N GLY A 244 -20.56 2.37 -4.50
CA GLY A 244 -19.35 1.71 -4.02
C GLY A 244 -18.75 0.68 -4.98
N ASN A 245 -17.70 0.04 -4.51
CA ASN A 245 -17.13 -1.15 -5.12
C ASN A 245 -16.52 -2.02 -4.02
N PRO A 246 -16.94 -3.31 -3.88
CA PRO A 246 -16.39 -4.22 -2.88
C PRO A 246 -14.87 -4.32 -2.88
N GLN A 247 -14.23 -4.24 -4.04
CA GLN A 247 -12.76 -4.31 -4.17
C GLN A 247 -12.05 -3.15 -3.46
N ASN A 248 -12.71 -1.99 -3.32
CA ASN A 248 -12.14 -0.85 -2.63
C ASN A 248 -12.24 -0.97 -1.10
N ARG A 249 -13.16 -1.80 -0.59
CA ARG A 249 -13.28 -2.11 0.83
C ARG A 249 -12.26 -3.18 1.20
N ARG A 250 -11.12 -2.76 1.75
CA ARG A 250 -9.99 -3.65 2.04
C ARG A 250 -9.13 -3.12 3.19
N VAL A 251 -8.36 -4.02 3.78
CA VAL A 251 -7.21 -3.70 4.63
C VAL A 251 -5.96 -4.22 3.94
N GLU A 252 -4.97 -3.38 3.81
CA GLU A 252 -3.66 -3.71 3.26
C GLU A 252 -2.62 -3.70 4.39
N ILE A 253 -1.79 -4.74 4.44
CA ILE A 253 -0.68 -4.85 5.37
C ILE A 253 0.60 -4.77 4.55
N TYR A 254 1.32 -3.66 4.70
CA TYR A 254 2.60 -3.42 4.06
C TYR A 254 3.71 -3.92 4.98
N ILE A 255 4.59 -4.72 4.43
CA ILE A 255 5.79 -5.23 5.11
C ILE A 255 6.96 -4.44 4.55
N VAL A 256 7.54 -3.57 5.37
CA VAL A 256 8.51 -2.56 4.94
C VAL A 256 9.81 -2.67 5.75
N PRO A 257 10.97 -2.29 5.18
CA PRO A 257 12.20 -2.23 5.95
C PRO A 257 12.06 -1.38 7.21
N LYS A 258 12.75 -1.76 8.30
CA LYS A 258 12.71 -1.02 9.56
C LYS A 258 13.21 0.41 9.40
N GLY A 259 12.53 1.34 10.08
CA GLY A 259 12.96 2.74 10.17
C GLY A 259 12.47 3.63 9.03
N ILE A 260 11.40 3.24 8.34
CA ILE A 260 10.74 4.07 7.30
C ILE A 260 9.55 4.84 7.91
#